data_7ae65ca454382f8fd04adaa92cfbbff1
#
_entry.id   7ae65ca454382f8fd04adaa92cfbbff1
#
_cell.length_a   1.000
_cell.length_b   1.000
_cell.length_c   1.000
_cell.angle_alpha   90.00
_cell.angle_beta   90.00
_cell.angle_gamma   90.00
#
_symmetry.space_group_name_H-M   'P 1'
#
loop_
_entity.id
_entity.type
_entity.pdbx_description
1 polymer ?
#
loop_
_entity_poly.entity_id
_entity_poly.type
_entity_poly.pdbx_seq_one_letter_code
_entity_poly.pdbx_strand_id
1 'polypeptide(L)'
;LLDQVTDPQNVGEIARSSAALGAHGMILQSRNAPKIDGTLAKAAGEIGYPVLLKASAGGGGKGIRIVHSPGQFTESLTEARTEAMRSFGDDAIIVERYIERPRHVEVQLMGDKNGALLELGTRDCSIQRRYQKLIEEAPAPNLRPDTEAGLRSAALDLGRSIGYDNAGTVEFVVDVDNGDYFFLEVNTRLQVEHPVTEQVTGLDLVELQLLAATGGSLPVSQEDVKINGHAIEVRINAEDPANNYA
;
A
#
# COMPACT_ATOMS: atom_id res chain seq x y z
N LEU A 1 -7.13 -3.65 3.91
CA LEU A 1 -8.60 -3.86 3.88
C LEU A 1 -8.94 -4.96 4.87
N LEU A 2 -9.59 -4.59 5.96
CA LEU A 2 -10.10 -5.57 6.93
C LEU A 2 -11.53 -5.90 6.53
N ASP A 3 -11.67 -6.90 5.68
CA ASP A 3 -12.97 -7.43 5.33
C ASP A 3 -13.48 -8.30 6.49
N GLN A 4 -14.67 -7.96 7.02
CA GLN A 4 -15.41 -8.72 8.03
C GLN A 4 -14.85 -8.75 9.47
N VAL A 5 -14.05 -7.80 9.90
CA VAL A 5 -13.73 -7.66 11.32
C VAL A 5 -14.94 -7.06 12.04
N THR A 6 -15.74 -7.91 12.65
CA THR A 6 -16.96 -7.52 13.38
C THR A 6 -16.73 -7.37 14.88
N ASP A 7 -15.60 -7.81 15.39
CA ASP A 7 -15.25 -7.74 16.82
C ASP A 7 -14.65 -6.37 17.16
N PRO A 8 -15.27 -5.60 18.08
CA PRO A 8 -14.76 -4.30 18.52
C PRO A 8 -13.35 -4.34 19.13
N GLN A 9 -12.93 -5.46 19.72
CA GLN A 9 -11.59 -5.62 20.29
C GLN A 9 -10.55 -5.70 19.16
N ASN A 10 -10.80 -6.50 18.13
CA ASN A 10 -9.92 -6.61 16.97
C ASN A 10 -9.79 -5.28 16.23
N VAL A 11 -10.89 -4.53 16.10
CA VAL A 11 -10.88 -3.17 15.55
C VAL A 11 -10.00 -2.24 16.39
N GLY A 12 -10.09 -2.33 17.71
CA GLY A 12 -9.27 -1.54 18.64
C GLY A 12 -7.77 -1.88 18.56
N GLU A 13 -7.42 -3.15 18.37
CA GLU A 13 -6.03 -3.59 18.22
C GLU A 13 -5.42 -3.13 16.90
N ILE A 14 -6.19 -3.21 15.82
CA ILE A 14 -5.79 -2.71 14.50
C ILE A 14 -5.63 -1.19 14.52
N ALA A 15 -6.53 -0.46 15.20
CA ALA A 15 -6.41 0.98 15.37
C ALA A 15 -5.14 1.35 16.13
N ARG A 16 -4.80 0.64 17.18
CA ARG A 16 -3.55 0.85 17.95
C ARG A 16 -2.32 0.53 17.11
N SER A 17 -2.33 -0.56 16.37
CA SER A 17 -1.24 -0.94 15.47
C SER A 17 -1.05 0.07 14.34
N SER A 18 -2.15 0.54 13.74
CA SER A 18 -2.12 1.57 12.70
C SER A 18 -1.60 2.90 13.23
N ALA A 19 -1.98 3.31 14.44
CA ALA A 19 -1.46 4.51 15.10
C ALA A 19 0.03 4.38 15.44
N ALA A 20 0.47 3.22 15.90
CA ALA A 20 1.88 2.91 16.17
C ALA A 20 2.74 2.95 14.89
N LEU A 21 2.14 2.67 13.73
CA LEU A 21 2.76 2.74 12.41
C LEU A 21 2.69 4.15 11.77
N GLY A 22 2.29 5.17 12.52
CA GLY A 22 2.18 6.54 12.02
C GLY A 22 0.99 6.80 11.11
N ALA A 23 0.03 5.90 11.05
CA ALA A 23 -1.19 6.13 10.28
C ALA A 23 -2.04 7.24 10.92
N HIS A 24 -2.26 8.33 10.21
CA HIS A 24 -3.03 9.48 10.68
C HIS A 24 -4.55 9.33 10.50
N GLY A 25 -5.01 8.15 10.14
CA GLY A 25 -6.43 7.84 10.03
C GLY A 25 -6.69 6.38 9.69
N MET A 26 -7.70 5.83 10.31
CA MET A 26 -8.21 4.50 10.01
C MET A 26 -9.67 4.61 9.62
N ILE A 27 -10.04 4.03 8.47
CA ILE A 27 -11.42 4.01 8.00
C ILE A 27 -12.00 2.63 8.31
N LEU A 28 -13.00 2.62 9.20
CA LEU A 28 -13.74 1.43 9.54
C LEU A 28 -14.95 1.29 8.62
N GLN A 29 -15.01 0.16 7.92
CA GLN A 29 -16.19 -0.22 7.18
C GLN A 29 -17.15 -0.98 8.10
N SER A 30 -18.39 -0.51 8.22
CA SER A 30 -19.47 -1.25 8.84
C SER A 30 -20.53 -1.58 7.80
N ARG A 31 -20.78 -2.84 7.55
CA ARG A 31 -21.84 -3.33 6.65
C ARG A 31 -23.26 -2.92 7.10
N ASN A 32 -23.41 -2.51 8.36
CA ASN A 32 -24.69 -2.13 8.96
C ASN A 32 -24.69 -0.68 9.47
N ALA A 33 -23.78 0.19 9.01
CA ALA A 33 -23.85 1.59 9.38
C ALA A 33 -25.12 2.21 8.78
N PRO A 34 -25.89 2.98 9.57
CA PRO A 34 -27.03 3.70 9.02
C PRO A 34 -26.53 4.65 7.93
N LYS A 35 -27.41 4.89 6.92
CA LYS A 35 -27.17 5.85 5.83
C LYS A 35 -26.98 7.26 6.42
N ILE A 36 -25.76 7.62 6.79
CA ILE A 36 -25.49 8.91 7.42
C ILE A 36 -24.54 9.68 6.50
N ASP A 37 -25.13 10.39 5.52
CA ASP A 37 -24.38 11.32 4.66
C ASP A 37 -23.61 12.37 5.48
N GLY A 38 -24.16 12.79 6.61
CA GLY A 38 -23.51 13.71 7.55
C GLY A 38 -22.24 13.14 8.23
N THR A 39 -22.14 11.82 8.42
CA THR A 39 -20.96 11.20 9.03
C THR A 39 -19.78 11.20 8.07
N LEU A 40 -20.01 10.88 6.79
CA LEU A 40 -18.96 10.91 5.77
C LEU A 40 -18.51 12.34 5.47
N ALA A 41 -19.43 13.31 5.43
CA ALA A 41 -19.08 14.73 5.26
C ALA A 41 -18.25 15.26 6.44
N LYS A 42 -18.57 14.83 7.67
CA LYS A 42 -17.79 15.18 8.86
C LYS A 42 -16.39 14.55 8.80
N ALA A 43 -16.30 13.26 8.46
CA ALA A 43 -15.01 12.58 8.29
C ALA A 43 -14.14 13.24 7.21
N ALA A 44 -14.73 13.63 6.07
CA ALA A 44 -14.04 14.40 5.02
C ALA A 44 -13.51 15.74 5.54
N GLY A 45 -14.29 16.43 6.37
CA GLY A 45 -13.86 17.68 7.01
C GLY A 45 -12.71 17.50 8.00
N GLU A 46 -12.69 16.40 8.74
CA GLU A 46 -11.62 16.03 9.69
C GLU A 46 -10.33 15.61 8.98
N ILE A 47 -10.45 14.86 7.87
CA ILE A 47 -9.33 14.46 7.01
C ILE A 47 -8.70 15.67 6.32
N GLY A 48 -9.52 16.65 5.93
CA GLY A 48 -9.13 17.81 5.12
C GLY A 48 -9.21 17.51 3.62
N TYR A 49 -9.64 18.51 2.84
CA TYR A 49 -9.74 18.40 1.39
C TYR A 49 -8.39 18.65 0.70
N PRO A 50 -8.11 18.03 -0.47
CA PRO A 50 -9.00 17.14 -1.22
C PRO A 50 -9.13 15.74 -0.59
N VAL A 51 -10.31 15.12 -0.79
CA VAL A 51 -10.57 13.74 -0.36
C VAL A 51 -10.93 12.86 -1.55
N LEU A 52 -10.71 11.56 -1.39
CA LEU A 52 -11.07 10.53 -2.33
C LEU A 52 -12.30 9.77 -1.82
N LEU A 53 -13.33 9.70 -2.65
CA LEU A 53 -14.48 8.80 -2.45
C LEU A 53 -14.23 7.52 -3.24
N LYS A 54 -14.33 6.37 -2.59
CA LYS A 54 -14.04 5.07 -3.18
C LYS A 54 -15.12 4.07 -2.81
N ALA A 55 -15.62 3.32 -3.80
CA ALA A 55 -16.53 2.21 -3.52
C ALA A 55 -15.84 1.16 -2.64
N SER A 56 -16.47 0.78 -1.53
CA SER A 56 -15.91 -0.20 -0.59
C SER A 56 -15.69 -1.57 -1.22
N ALA A 57 -16.61 -2.01 -2.08
CA ALA A 57 -16.48 -3.24 -2.85
C ALA A 57 -15.68 -3.06 -4.16
N GLY A 58 -15.14 -1.84 -4.41
CA GLY A 58 -14.49 -1.49 -5.66
C GLY A 58 -13.01 -1.92 -5.71
N GLY A 59 -12.54 -2.14 -6.94
CA GLY A 59 -11.13 -2.42 -7.26
C GLY A 59 -10.77 -1.93 -8.66
N GLY A 60 -9.47 -1.84 -8.97
CA GLY A 60 -9.00 -1.47 -10.31
C GLY A 60 -9.37 -0.05 -10.75
N GLY A 61 -9.53 0.89 -9.80
CA GLY A 61 -9.79 2.31 -10.11
C GLY A 61 -11.22 2.67 -10.49
N LYS A 62 -12.17 1.73 -10.44
CA LYS A 62 -13.59 2.00 -10.71
C LYS A 62 -14.28 2.53 -9.45
N GLY A 63 -15.19 3.51 -9.64
CA GLY A 63 -15.94 4.11 -8.53
C GLY A 63 -15.10 5.02 -7.64
N ILE A 64 -14.04 5.62 -8.17
CA ILE A 64 -13.18 6.59 -7.49
C ILE A 64 -13.56 8.01 -7.92
N ARG A 65 -13.74 8.92 -6.95
CA ARG A 65 -13.99 10.35 -7.21
C ARG A 65 -13.16 11.22 -6.29
N ILE A 66 -12.52 12.23 -6.85
CA ILE A 66 -11.78 13.24 -6.09
C ILE A 66 -12.72 14.39 -5.79
N VAL A 67 -12.76 14.83 -4.54
CA VAL A 67 -13.57 15.94 -4.05
C VAL A 67 -12.66 17.00 -3.47
N HIS A 68 -12.62 18.17 -4.12
CA HIS A 68 -11.68 19.23 -3.77
C HIS A 68 -12.22 20.21 -2.70
N SER A 69 -13.53 20.19 -2.44
CA SER A 69 -14.14 21.13 -1.49
C SER A 69 -15.41 20.58 -0.85
N PRO A 70 -15.79 21.06 0.35
CA PRO A 70 -17.03 20.66 1.01
C PRO A 70 -18.29 20.85 0.16
N GLY A 71 -18.33 21.90 -0.67
CA GLY A 71 -19.49 22.21 -1.52
C GLY A 71 -19.78 21.16 -2.59
N GLN A 72 -18.77 20.38 -3.00
CA GLN A 72 -18.89 19.31 -4.01
C GLN A 72 -19.24 17.95 -3.38
N PHE A 73 -19.10 17.82 -2.05
CA PHE A 73 -19.10 16.51 -1.39
C PHE A 73 -20.40 15.73 -1.59
N THR A 74 -21.55 16.38 -1.36
CA THR A 74 -22.87 15.70 -1.40
C THR A 74 -23.21 15.19 -2.81
N GLU A 75 -22.94 15.98 -3.84
CA GLU A 75 -23.16 15.60 -5.23
C GLU A 75 -22.23 14.44 -5.61
N SER A 76 -20.94 14.58 -5.37
CA SER A 76 -19.93 13.55 -5.65
C SER A 76 -20.21 12.23 -4.91
N LEU A 77 -20.68 12.30 -3.66
CA LEU A 77 -21.07 11.12 -2.88
C LEU A 77 -22.28 10.40 -3.51
N THR A 78 -23.29 11.15 -3.94
CA THR A 78 -24.49 10.59 -4.58
C THR A 78 -24.14 9.87 -5.88
N GLU A 79 -23.28 10.48 -6.68
CA GLU A 79 -22.81 9.88 -7.93
C GLU A 79 -21.94 8.64 -7.67
N ALA A 80 -21.01 8.71 -6.69
CA ALA A 80 -20.16 7.58 -6.32
C ALA A 80 -20.97 6.38 -5.86
N ARG A 81 -22.00 6.59 -5.03
CA ARG A 81 -22.93 5.55 -4.59
C ARG A 81 -23.70 4.92 -5.74
N THR A 82 -24.21 5.75 -6.66
CA THR A 82 -24.95 5.27 -7.83
C THR A 82 -24.07 4.39 -8.71
N GLU A 83 -22.83 4.80 -8.93
CA GLU A 83 -21.86 4.03 -9.71
C GLU A 83 -21.46 2.73 -8.98
N ALA A 84 -21.21 2.80 -7.67
CA ALA A 84 -20.86 1.64 -6.84
C ALA A 84 -21.99 0.59 -6.84
N MET A 85 -23.24 1.02 -6.64
CA MET A 85 -24.41 0.13 -6.71
C MET A 85 -24.53 -0.55 -8.07
N ARG A 86 -24.32 0.21 -9.16
CA ARG A 86 -24.44 -0.33 -10.53
C ARG A 86 -23.31 -1.32 -10.85
N SER A 87 -22.07 -1.04 -10.37
CA SER A 87 -20.88 -1.82 -10.74
C SER A 87 -20.61 -3.00 -9.83
N PHE A 88 -21.01 -2.90 -8.56
CA PHE A 88 -20.63 -3.85 -7.51
C PHE A 88 -21.81 -4.39 -6.70
N GLY A 89 -23.01 -3.83 -6.88
CA GLY A 89 -24.22 -4.20 -6.10
C GLY A 89 -24.18 -3.71 -4.64
N ASP A 90 -23.24 -2.82 -4.31
CA ASP A 90 -23.06 -2.24 -2.97
C ASP A 90 -22.80 -0.73 -3.11
N ASP A 91 -23.51 0.10 -2.34
CA ASP A 91 -23.39 1.56 -2.36
C ASP A 91 -22.49 2.12 -1.24
N ALA A 92 -21.80 1.24 -0.51
CA ALA A 92 -20.89 1.64 0.56
C ALA A 92 -19.67 2.40 -0.02
N ILE A 93 -19.43 3.59 0.54
CA ILE A 93 -18.32 4.47 0.14
C ILE A 93 -17.36 4.68 1.31
N ILE A 94 -16.07 4.62 1.01
CA ILE A 94 -14.97 4.98 1.90
C ILE A 94 -14.50 6.38 1.52
N VAL A 95 -14.14 7.18 2.52
CA VAL A 95 -13.51 8.49 2.34
C VAL A 95 -12.05 8.39 2.76
N GLU A 96 -11.14 8.74 1.85
CA GLU A 96 -9.70 8.70 2.07
C GLU A 96 -9.09 10.08 1.78
N ARG A 97 -7.92 10.39 2.37
CA ARG A 97 -7.14 11.56 1.97
C ARG A 97 -6.69 11.37 0.52
N TYR A 98 -6.85 12.39 -0.31
CA TYR A 98 -6.27 12.41 -1.64
C TYR A 98 -4.91 13.09 -1.60
N ILE A 99 -3.88 12.41 -2.08
CA ILE A 99 -2.53 12.94 -2.22
C ILE A 99 -2.37 13.40 -3.66
N GLU A 100 -2.15 14.70 -3.86
CA GLU A 100 -2.10 15.30 -5.20
C GLU A 100 -0.85 14.90 -5.99
N ARG A 101 0.26 14.73 -5.28
CA ARG A 101 1.56 14.35 -5.86
C ARG A 101 2.11 13.09 -5.17
N PRO A 102 1.48 11.93 -5.43
CA PRO A 102 1.85 10.70 -4.77
C PRO A 102 3.08 10.07 -5.44
N ARG A 103 3.91 9.44 -4.62
CA ARG A 103 4.83 8.39 -5.06
C ARG A 103 4.37 7.07 -4.46
N HIS A 104 4.49 6.01 -5.24
CA HIS A 104 4.29 4.64 -4.78
C HIS A 104 5.65 4.08 -4.38
N VAL A 105 5.90 4.02 -3.09
CA VAL A 105 7.15 3.49 -2.52
C VAL A 105 6.84 2.25 -1.70
N GLU A 106 7.68 1.26 -1.80
CA GLU A 106 7.50 -0.01 -1.12
C GLU A 106 8.78 -0.49 -0.44
N VAL A 107 8.64 -1.32 0.59
CA VAL A 107 9.75 -1.90 1.35
C VAL A 107 9.68 -3.41 1.22
N GLN A 108 10.77 -4.02 0.74
CA GLN A 108 10.90 -5.48 0.66
C GLN A 108 11.20 -6.06 2.02
N LEU A 109 10.40 -7.03 2.44
CA LEU A 109 10.64 -7.84 3.63
C LEU A 109 11.06 -9.26 3.26
N MET A 110 11.88 -9.85 4.12
CA MET A 110 12.22 -11.27 4.09
C MET A 110 12.29 -11.80 5.52
N GLY A 111 11.46 -12.78 5.84
CA GLY A 111 11.40 -13.40 7.16
C GLY A 111 11.66 -14.90 7.12
N ASP A 112 12.00 -15.49 8.26
CA ASP A 112 12.07 -16.93 8.45
C ASP A 112 11.19 -17.40 9.63
N LYS A 113 10.96 -18.70 9.71
CA LYS A 113 10.16 -19.33 10.77
C LYS A 113 10.82 -19.30 12.14
N ASN A 114 12.09 -18.86 12.22
CA ASN A 114 12.87 -18.78 13.46
C ASN A 114 12.80 -17.39 14.10
N GLY A 115 12.03 -16.47 13.49
CA GLY A 115 11.76 -15.12 13.99
C GLY A 115 12.70 -14.03 13.47
N ALA A 116 13.60 -14.36 12.54
CA ALA A 116 14.35 -13.33 11.83
C ALA A 116 13.44 -12.62 10.81
N LEU A 117 13.51 -11.30 10.77
CA LEU A 117 12.81 -10.45 9.79
C LEU A 117 13.75 -9.33 9.37
N LEU A 118 14.03 -9.27 8.07
CA LEU A 118 14.88 -8.28 7.43
C LEU A 118 14.06 -7.37 6.52
N GLU A 119 14.45 -6.12 6.41
CA GLU A 119 14.07 -5.26 5.31
C GLU A 119 15.26 -5.14 4.33
N LEU A 120 14.96 -5.21 3.05
CA LEU A 120 15.95 -5.29 1.97
C LEU A 120 15.97 -4.01 1.12
N GLY A 121 15.59 -2.89 1.69
CA GLY A 121 15.54 -1.59 1.03
C GLY A 121 14.20 -1.26 0.40
N THR A 122 14.19 -0.09 -0.24
CA THR A 122 13.01 0.52 -0.84
C THR A 122 12.99 0.36 -2.35
N ARG A 123 11.79 0.32 -2.94
CA ARG A 123 11.58 0.47 -4.39
C ARG A 123 10.62 1.63 -4.66
N ASP A 124 10.82 2.33 -5.76
CA ASP A 124 9.83 3.25 -6.32
C ASP A 124 9.11 2.58 -7.48
N CYS A 125 7.79 2.57 -7.41
CA CYS A 125 6.91 1.98 -8.42
C CYS A 125 5.87 3.00 -8.93
N SER A 126 6.21 4.29 -8.93
CA SER A 126 5.29 5.38 -9.25
C SER A 126 4.92 5.45 -10.73
N ILE A 127 5.77 4.92 -11.63
CA ILE A 127 5.49 4.94 -13.07
C ILE A 127 4.55 3.78 -13.41
N GLN A 128 3.27 4.14 -13.57
CA GLN A 128 2.19 3.18 -13.75
C GLN A 128 1.26 3.59 -14.90
N ARG A 129 0.62 2.60 -15.53
CA ARG A 129 -0.48 2.80 -16.46
C ARG A 129 -1.73 2.11 -15.92
N ARG A 130 -2.78 2.87 -15.60
CA ARG A 130 -4.03 2.33 -15.04
C ARG A 130 -3.81 1.44 -13.82
N TYR A 131 -2.95 1.93 -12.90
CA TYR A 131 -2.55 1.22 -11.66
C TYR A 131 -1.70 -0.04 -11.88
N GLN A 132 -1.19 -0.27 -13.09
CA GLN A 132 -0.21 -1.30 -13.38
C GLN A 132 1.18 -0.69 -13.37
N LYS A 133 2.07 -1.20 -12.54
CA LYS A 133 3.48 -0.83 -12.47
C LYS A 133 4.14 -1.12 -13.83
N LEU A 134 4.95 -0.20 -14.34
CA LEU A 134 5.63 -0.31 -15.64
C LEU A 134 7.14 -0.16 -15.52
N ILE A 135 7.59 0.72 -14.64
CA ILE A 135 9.01 0.96 -14.37
C ILE A 135 9.16 0.98 -12.86
N GLU A 136 10.09 0.18 -12.38
CA GLU A 136 10.42 0.07 -10.97
C GLU A 136 11.91 0.30 -10.77
N GLU A 137 12.29 0.96 -9.68
CA GLU A 137 13.69 1.24 -9.37
C GLU A 137 14.02 1.04 -7.88
N ALA A 138 15.24 0.62 -7.61
CA ALA A 138 15.76 0.44 -6.25
C ALA A 138 17.19 1.03 -6.12
N PRO A 139 17.50 1.66 -4.97
CA PRO A 139 16.56 2.12 -3.95
C PRO A 139 15.66 3.23 -4.49
N ALA A 140 14.53 3.50 -3.83
CA ALA A 140 13.64 4.61 -4.21
C ALA A 140 14.41 5.93 -4.20
N PRO A 141 14.53 6.65 -5.34
CA PRO A 141 15.41 7.80 -5.44
C PRO A 141 14.83 9.03 -4.74
N ASN A 142 15.69 9.94 -4.30
CA ASN A 142 15.32 11.25 -3.79
C ASN A 142 14.26 11.25 -2.69
N LEU A 143 14.21 10.19 -1.87
CA LEU A 143 13.44 10.21 -0.63
C LEU A 143 14.15 11.11 0.40
N ARG A 144 13.37 11.78 1.22
CA ARG A 144 13.93 12.45 2.41
C ARG A 144 14.46 11.38 3.36
N PRO A 145 15.61 11.58 4.00
CA PRO A 145 16.19 10.56 4.88
C PRO A 145 15.25 10.13 6.03
N ASP A 146 14.51 11.07 6.59
CA ASP A 146 13.52 10.81 7.64
C ASP A 146 12.32 9.99 7.12
N THR A 147 11.83 10.28 5.92
CA THR A 147 10.77 9.51 5.25
C THR A 147 11.24 8.09 4.96
N GLU A 148 12.43 7.92 4.37
CA GLU A 148 12.97 6.60 4.06
C GLU A 148 13.16 5.75 5.34
N ALA A 149 13.76 6.31 6.37
CA ALA A 149 13.93 5.63 7.65
C ALA A 149 12.58 5.26 8.28
N GLY A 150 11.59 6.15 8.18
CA GLY A 150 10.24 5.90 8.66
C GLY A 150 9.54 4.75 7.93
N LEU A 151 9.62 4.72 6.59
CA LEU A 151 9.06 3.63 5.76
C LEU A 151 9.65 2.28 6.14
N ARG A 152 10.98 2.18 6.24
CA ARG A 152 11.69 0.95 6.60
C ARG A 152 11.33 0.48 8.01
N SER A 153 11.28 1.39 8.99
CA SER A 153 10.85 1.07 10.36
C SER A 153 9.41 0.60 10.40
N ALA A 154 8.48 1.31 9.75
CA ALA A 154 7.07 0.96 9.73
C ALA A 154 6.83 -0.42 9.11
N ALA A 155 7.55 -0.75 8.04
CA ALA A 155 7.46 -2.06 7.40
C ALA A 155 7.94 -3.19 8.32
N LEU A 156 9.08 -3.01 9.01
CA LEU A 156 9.58 -3.96 10.00
C LEU A 156 8.63 -4.13 11.18
N ASP A 157 8.09 -3.03 11.71
CA ASP A 157 7.19 -3.06 12.86
C ASP A 157 5.88 -3.78 12.52
N LEU A 158 5.35 -3.53 11.32
CA LEU A 158 4.20 -4.28 10.81
C LEU A 158 4.52 -5.76 10.70
N GLY A 159 5.61 -6.13 10.03
CA GLY A 159 6.00 -7.51 9.85
C GLY A 159 6.22 -8.25 11.17
N ARG A 160 6.87 -7.60 12.14
CA ARG A 160 7.04 -8.16 13.51
C ARG A 160 5.72 -8.35 14.22
N SER A 161 4.80 -7.37 14.10
CA SER A 161 3.50 -7.42 14.81
C SER A 161 2.63 -8.60 14.39
N ILE A 162 2.80 -9.09 13.17
CA ILE A 162 2.04 -10.21 12.61
C ILE A 162 2.85 -11.52 12.53
N GLY A 163 4.10 -11.51 13.00
CA GLY A 163 4.98 -12.68 12.89
C GLY A 163 5.22 -13.09 11.44
N TYR A 164 5.49 -12.10 10.56
CA TYR A 164 5.63 -12.33 9.13
C TYR A 164 6.82 -13.23 8.81
N ASP A 165 6.60 -14.25 7.98
CA ASP A 165 7.66 -15.11 7.43
C ASP A 165 7.65 -15.10 5.89
N ASN A 166 8.79 -15.48 5.29
CA ASN A 166 9.02 -15.51 3.85
C ASN A 166 9.09 -14.10 3.19
N ALA A 167 9.05 -14.05 1.85
CA ALA A 167 9.12 -12.79 1.11
C ALA A 167 7.79 -12.05 1.12
N GLY A 168 7.84 -10.77 1.38
CA GLY A 168 6.68 -9.88 1.31
C GLY A 168 7.09 -8.45 1.06
N THR A 169 6.12 -7.62 0.73
CA THR A 169 6.35 -6.21 0.44
C THR A 169 5.28 -5.37 1.13
N VAL A 170 5.72 -4.32 1.81
CA VAL A 170 4.82 -3.32 2.39
C VAL A 170 4.79 -2.11 1.47
N GLU A 171 3.62 -1.77 0.96
CA GLU A 171 3.41 -0.67 0.02
C GLU A 171 2.89 0.59 0.72
N PHE A 172 3.39 1.73 0.28
CA PHE A 172 3.05 3.05 0.83
C PHE A 172 2.81 4.06 -0.29
N VAL A 173 1.95 5.05 0.00
CA VAL A 173 1.89 6.31 -0.74
C VAL A 173 2.72 7.35 0.01
N VAL A 174 3.64 7.99 -0.67
CA VAL A 174 4.45 9.08 -0.13
C VAL A 174 4.02 10.40 -0.79
N ASP A 175 3.70 11.39 0.03
CA ASP A 175 3.44 12.75 -0.44
C ASP A 175 4.76 13.46 -0.74
N VAL A 176 4.96 13.85 -2.01
CA VAL A 176 6.21 14.52 -2.45
C VAL A 176 6.42 15.85 -1.76
N ASP A 177 5.34 16.56 -1.42
CA ASP A 177 5.43 17.94 -0.97
C ASP A 177 5.92 18.07 0.48
N ASN A 178 5.50 17.16 1.35
CA ASN A 178 5.85 17.20 2.77
C ASN A 178 6.65 15.97 3.26
N GLY A 179 6.68 14.88 2.48
CA GLY A 179 7.35 13.63 2.86
C GLY A 179 6.52 12.74 3.78
N ASP A 180 5.26 13.09 4.03
CA ASP A 180 4.33 12.21 4.74
C ASP A 180 4.13 10.91 3.96
N TYR A 181 3.94 9.80 4.67
CA TYR A 181 3.69 8.52 4.04
C TYR A 181 2.51 7.81 4.69
N PHE A 182 1.79 7.05 3.86
CA PHE A 182 0.58 6.36 4.26
C PHE A 182 0.64 4.92 3.78
N PHE A 183 0.25 4.01 4.65
CA PHE A 183 0.18 2.59 4.33
C PHE A 183 -0.89 2.32 3.25
N LEU A 184 -0.55 1.50 2.26
CA LEU A 184 -1.49 1.00 1.25
C LEU A 184 -1.91 -0.43 1.53
N GLU A 185 -0.96 -1.36 1.40
CA GLU A 185 -1.22 -2.80 1.54
C GLU A 185 0.05 -3.60 1.82
N VAL A 186 -0.12 -4.86 2.18
CA VAL A 186 0.96 -5.86 2.20
C VAL A 186 0.72 -6.86 1.10
N ASN A 187 1.73 -7.06 0.26
CA ASN A 187 1.76 -8.16 -0.69
C ASN A 187 2.52 -9.33 -0.07
N THR A 188 1.78 -10.37 0.31
CA THR A 188 2.31 -11.56 1.00
C THR A 188 2.88 -12.59 0.02
N ARG A 189 3.71 -12.13 -0.90
CA ARG A 189 4.31 -12.91 -1.98
C ARG A 189 5.51 -12.20 -2.56
N LEU A 190 6.32 -12.93 -3.31
CA LEU A 190 7.31 -12.32 -4.20
C LEU A 190 6.60 -11.52 -5.29
N GLN A 191 7.13 -10.35 -5.63
CA GLN A 191 6.59 -9.48 -6.67
C GLN A 191 7.45 -9.54 -7.94
N VAL A 192 6.89 -9.06 -9.07
CA VAL A 192 7.59 -9.01 -10.36
C VAL A 192 8.87 -8.17 -10.24
N GLU A 193 8.81 -7.06 -9.51
CA GLU A 193 9.86 -6.07 -9.31
C GLU A 193 10.95 -6.44 -8.29
N HIS A 194 10.96 -7.69 -7.78
CA HIS A 194 12.02 -8.13 -6.86
C HIS A 194 13.43 -8.06 -7.46
N PRO A 195 13.65 -8.21 -8.79
CA PRO A 195 15.00 -8.23 -9.35
C PRO A 195 15.78 -6.94 -9.11
N VAL A 196 15.13 -5.76 -9.03
CA VAL A 196 15.87 -4.52 -8.72
C VAL A 196 16.41 -4.53 -7.29
N THR A 197 15.71 -5.17 -6.34
CA THR A 197 16.22 -5.37 -4.98
C THR A 197 17.41 -6.33 -4.97
N GLU A 198 17.33 -7.44 -5.70
CA GLU A 198 18.44 -8.39 -5.83
C GLU A 198 19.68 -7.74 -6.41
N GLN A 199 19.53 -6.92 -7.46
CA GLN A 199 20.65 -6.22 -8.10
C GLN A 199 21.39 -5.27 -7.15
N VAL A 200 20.67 -4.57 -6.27
CA VAL A 200 21.30 -3.60 -5.35
C VAL A 200 21.77 -4.23 -4.03
N THR A 201 21.21 -5.39 -3.64
CA THR A 201 21.60 -6.08 -2.38
C THR A 201 22.60 -7.20 -2.62
N GLY A 202 22.60 -7.79 -3.81
CA GLY A 202 23.37 -9.00 -4.12
C GLY A 202 22.77 -10.29 -3.53
N LEU A 203 21.53 -10.23 -3.04
CA LEU A 203 20.81 -11.38 -2.46
C LEU A 203 19.87 -11.99 -3.50
N ASP A 204 19.75 -13.32 -3.51
CA ASP A 204 18.75 -14.04 -4.30
C ASP A 204 17.50 -14.27 -3.43
N LEU A 205 16.43 -13.52 -3.72
CA LEU A 205 15.19 -13.58 -2.93
C LEU A 205 14.46 -14.90 -3.09
N VAL A 206 14.58 -15.54 -4.25
CA VAL A 206 13.98 -16.86 -4.51
C VAL A 206 14.70 -17.93 -3.72
N GLU A 207 16.04 -17.88 -3.66
CA GLU A 207 16.82 -18.79 -2.81
C GLU A 207 16.43 -18.62 -1.33
N LEU A 208 16.35 -17.37 -0.85
CA LEU A 208 15.93 -17.08 0.53
C LEU A 208 14.50 -17.57 0.81
N GLN A 209 13.56 -17.43 -0.15
CA GLN A 209 12.21 -17.98 -0.01
C GLN A 209 12.20 -19.48 0.16
N LEU A 210 12.97 -20.20 -0.69
CA LEU A 210 13.07 -21.67 -0.62
C LEU A 210 13.68 -22.11 0.71
N LEU A 211 14.72 -21.41 1.17
CA LEU A 211 15.36 -21.68 2.45
C LEU A 211 14.39 -21.50 3.61
N ALA A 212 13.69 -20.35 3.68
CA ALA A 212 12.70 -20.05 4.72
C ALA A 212 11.55 -21.08 4.70
N ALA A 213 11.06 -21.46 3.51
CA ALA A 213 9.99 -22.45 3.35
C ALA A 213 10.36 -23.82 3.93
N THR A 214 11.63 -24.23 3.80
CA THR A 214 12.14 -25.49 4.37
C THR A 214 12.39 -25.43 5.89
N GLY A 215 12.20 -24.27 6.52
CA GLY A 215 12.47 -24.03 7.94
C GLY A 215 13.92 -23.66 8.25
N GLY A 216 14.72 -23.36 7.24
CA GLY A 216 16.07 -22.84 7.39
C GLY A 216 16.08 -21.41 7.91
N SER A 217 17.15 -21.04 8.64
CA SER A 217 17.37 -19.66 9.05
C SER A 217 17.94 -18.84 7.89
N LEU A 218 17.60 -17.55 7.83
CA LEU A 218 18.22 -16.63 6.87
C LEU A 218 19.74 -16.60 7.09
N PRO A 219 20.54 -16.65 6.01
CA PRO A 219 21.99 -16.75 6.08
C PRO A 219 22.67 -15.39 6.36
N VAL A 220 21.90 -14.32 6.43
CA VAL A 220 22.34 -12.96 6.63
C VAL A 220 21.55 -12.28 7.74
N SER A 221 22.17 -11.32 8.41
CA SER A 221 21.53 -10.42 9.38
C SER A 221 21.17 -9.08 8.72
N GLN A 222 20.40 -8.23 9.42
CA GLN A 222 20.10 -6.88 8.92
C GLN A 222 21.37 -6.04 8.69
N GLU A 223 22.39 -6.24 9.47
CA GLU A 223 23.66 -5.51 9.38
C GLU A 223 24.48 -5.90 8.14
N ASP A 224 24.22 -7.10 7.59
CA ASP A 224 24.87 -7.60 6.38
C ASP A 224 24.23 -7.06 5.11
N VAL A 225 22.97 -6.63 5.19
CA VAL A 225 22.24 -6.05 4.04
C VAL A 225 22.85 -4.71 3.66
N LYS A 226 23.45 -4.65 2.48
CA LYS A 226 24.06 -3.42 1.92
C LYS A 226 23.40 -3.09 0.59
N ILE A 227 23.01 -1.84 0.45
CA ILE A 227 22.50 -1.32 -0.82
C ILE A 227 23.69 -0.74 -1.60
N ASN A 228 23.97 -1.32 -2.77
CA ASN A 228 25.06 -0.91 -3.63
C ASN A 228 24.53 -0.54 -5.02
N GLY A 229 24.78 0.71 -5.43
CA GLY A 229 24.37 1.18 -6.75
C GLY A 229 22.89 1.48 -6.87
N HIS A 230 22.35 1.33 -8.07
CA HIS A 230 20.96 1.60 -8.42
C HIS A 230 20.54 0.67 -9.56
N ALA A 231 19.34 0.15 -9.50
CA ALA A 231 18.78 -0.75 -10.51
C ALA A 231 17.42 -0.25 -10.99
N ILE A 232 17.14 -0.44 -12.27
CA ILE A 232 15.87 -0.09 -12.90
C ILE A 232 15.35 -1.32 -13.65
N GLU A 233 14.08 -1.65 -13.45
CA GLU A 233 13.35 -2.66 -14.19
C GLU A 233 12.27 -2.00 -15.04
N VAL A 234 12.03 -2.57 -16.22
CA VAL A 234 10.98 -2.13 -17.13
C VAL A 234 10.17 -3.34 -17.57
N ARG A 235 8.85 -3.26 -17.40
CA ARG A 235 7.94 -4.32 -17.89
C ARG A 235 7.67 -4.13 -19.37
N ILE A 236 7.96 -5.17 -20.13
CA ILE A 236 7.66 -5.22 -21.56
C ILE A 236 6.44 -6.11 -21.77
N ASN A 237 5.35 -5.53 -22.26
CA ASN A 237 4.11 -6.25 -22.56
C ASN A 237 3.99 -6.43 -24.08
N ALA A 238 3.80 -7.67 -24.53
CA ALA A 238 3.46 -7.96 -25.91
C ALA A 238 1.94 -7.76 -26.09
N GLU A 239 1.54 -6.58 -26.48
CA GLU A 239 0.13 -6.19 -26.68
C GLU A 239 -0.06 -5.69 -28.12
N ASP A 240 -1.22 -5.96 -28.72
CA ASP A 240 -1.62 -5.40 -30.00
C ASP A 240 -2.60 -4.25 -29.82
N PRO A 241 -2.15 -2.97 -29.87
CA PRO A 241 -3.04 -1.81 -29.73
C PRO A 241 -4.12 -1.72 -30.81
N ALA A 242 -3.85 -2.25 -32.02
CA ALA A 242 -4.81 -2.25 -33.11
C ALA A 242 -5.95 -3.24 -32.89
N ASN A 243 -5.72 -4.27 -32.07
CA ASN A 243 -6.69 -5.31 -31.72
C ASN A 243 -7.14 -5.20 -30.25
N ASN A 244 -7.33 -3.96 -29.77
CA ASN A 244 -7.82 -3.64 -28.42
C ASN A 244 -6.97 -4.24 -27.28
N TYR A 245 -5.63 -4.28 -27.49
CA TYR A 245 -4.64 -4.80 -26.52
C TYR A 245 -4.78 -6.30 -26.21
N ALA A 246 -5.28 -7.08 -27.16
CA ALA A 246 -5.41 -8.53 -27.04
C ALA A 246 -4.06 -9.26 -27.21
#